data_75a645702719209d5b9fbf920cec4ed7
#
_entry.id   75a645702719209d5b9fbf920cec4ed7
#
_cell.length_a   1.000
_cell.length_b   1.000
_cell.length_c   1.000
_cell.angle_alpha   90.00
_cell.angle_beta   90.00
_cell.angle_gamma   90.00
#
_symmetry.space_group_name_H-M   'P 1'
#
loop_
_entity.id
_entity.type
_entity.pdbx_description
1 polymer ?
#
loop_
_entity_poly.entity_id
_entity_poly.type
_entity_poly.pdbx_seq_one_letter_code
_entity_poly.pdbx_strand_id
1 'polypeptide(L)'
;MRELVRLLLILAAAVGLAFPAAAQEFPERGTAPVVDAANVIDDATEAALTQKLDAFEQRSQRQFVIATIPDLQGYDIADYGYRLGRAWGLGDAENNDGIILLVAPNEKRMRIEVGYGLEGVIPDGLAFEYIEAMKPYFREGDYSGGIAMAADRIINQLELPPEEAAQVAAQAEQARESDGGFPFGALIWIGFMFFAFVLPMLGRGRRRRYRGDGVGDALGTIALWGVASSLSDNDWGGGGGGFGGGGGAFSGFSGGGGSFGGGGASGGW
;
A
#
# COMPACT_ATOMS: atom_id res chain seq x y z
N MET A 1 16.73 -32.91 -43.04
CA MET A 1 17.89 -32.28 -42.37
C MET A 1 17.77 -30.80 -42.17
N ARG A 2 17.42 -30.00 -43.17
CA ARG A 2 17.30 -28.52 -43.00
C ARG A 2 16.24 -28.08 -41.99
N GLU A 3 15.09 -28.73 -41.96
CA GLU A 3 14.01 -28.40 -41.00
C GLU A 3 14.36 -28.81 -39.56
N LEU A 4 15.07 -29.91 -39.40
CA LEU A 4 15.54 -30.34 -38.09
C LEU A 4 16.60 -29.40 -37.51
N VAL A 5 17.47 -28.85 -38.35
CA VAL A 5 18.47 -27.84 -37.96
C VAL A 5 17.80 -26.51 -37.58
N ARG A 6 16.77 -26.11 -38.32
CA ARG A 6 15.97 -24.91 -37.98
C ARG A 6 15.26 -25.06 -36.65
N LEU A 7 14.63 -26.19 -36.39
CA LEU A 7 13.98 -26.51 -35.12
C LEU A 7 14.97 -26.50 -33.95
N LEU A 8 16.15 -27.06 -34.12
CA LEU A 8 17.21 -27.03 -33.12
C LEU A 8 17.75 -25.62 -32.85
N LEU A 9 17.87 -24.78 -33.88
CA LEU A 9 18.30 -23.40 -33.72
C LEU A 9 17.21 -22.53 -32.99
N ILE A 10 15.94 -22.76 -33.28
CA ILE A 10 14.83 -22.09 -32.59
C ILE A 10 14.78 -22.53 -31.12
N LEU A 11 14.96 -23.83 -30.85
CA LEU A 11 15.01 -24.37 -29.49
C LEU A 11 16.22 -23.83 -28.71
N ALA A 12 17.40 -23.77 -29.35
CA ALA A 12 18.59 -23.17 -28.74
C ALA A 12 18.44 -21.68 -28.47
N ALA A 13 17.80 -20.93 -29.37
CA ALA A 13 17.47 -19.53 -29.16
C ALA A 13 16.45 -19.33 -28.04
N ALA A 14 15.44 -20.20 -27.93
CA ALA A 14 14.45 -20.15 -26.86
C ALA A 14 15.06 -20.46 -25.47
N VAL A 15 16.01 -21.41 -25.41
CA VAL A 15 16.75 -21.73 -24.17
C VAL A 15 17.73 -20.61 -23.80
N GLY A 16 18.35 -19.95 -24.78
CA GLY A 16 19.24 -18.79 -24.55
C GLY A 16 18.55 -17.51 -24.05
N LEU A 17 17.23 -17.43 -24.20
CA LEU A 17 16.40 -16.31 -23.70
C LEU A 17 15.84 -16.55 -22.29
N ALA A 18 16.10 -17.69 -21.68
CA ALA A 18 15.77 -17.92 -20.27
C ALA A 18 16.74 -17.12 -19.40
N PHE A 19 16.49 -15.81 -19.24
CA PHE A 19 17.15 -15.02 -18.23
C PHE A 19 16.85 -15.66 -16.87
N PRO A 20 17.86 -15.90 -16.02
CA PRO A 20 17.59 -16.30 -14.64
C PRO A 20 16.73 -15.16 -14.03
N ALA A 21 15.55 -15.48 -13.57
CA ALA A 21 14.80 -14.58 -12.71
C ALA A 21 15.68 -14.38 -11.47
N ALA A 22 16.29 -13.22 -11.32
CA ALA A 22 17.02 -12.89 -10.12
C ALA A 22 16.04 -13.00 -8.96
N ALA A 23 16.30 -13.92 -8.03
CA ALA A 23 15.52 -14.00 -6.81
C ALA A 23 15.80 -12.75 -6.02
N GLN A 24 14.75 -12.13 -5.47
CA GLN A 24 14.89 -10.98 -4.60
C GLN A 24 15.71 -11.39 -3.38
N GLU A 25 16.78 -10.67 -3.11
CA GLU A 25 17.64 -10.90 -1.96
C GLU A 25 17.22 -9.98 -0.81
N PHE A 26 17.00 -10.57 0.35
CA PHE A 26 16.71 -9.84 1.57
C PHE A 26 17.91 -9.90 2.52
N PRO A 27 18.18 -8.84 3.30
CA PRO A 27 19.20 -8.90 4.34
C PRO A 27 18.86 -9.97 5.37
N GLU A 28 19.88 -10.64 5.88
CA GLU A 28 19.70 -11.59 6.97
C GLU A 28 19.36 -10.86 8.27
N ARG A 29 18.26 -11.22 8.90
CA ARG A 29 17.85 -10.64 10.18
C ARG A 29 18.39 -11.42 11.38
N GLY A 30 18.43 -12.75 11.28
CA GLY A 30 18.60 -13.59 12.47
C GLY A 30 17.46 -13.35 13.47
N THR A 31 17.79 -12.95 14.68
CA THR A 31 16.83 -12.57 15.73
C THR A 31 16.83 -11.07 16.06
N ALA A 32 17.59 -10.27 15.32
CA ALA A 32 17.74 -8.85 15.61
C ALA A 32 16.45 -8.07 15.33
N PRO A 33 16.00 -7.20 16.24
CA PRO A 33 14.84 -6.33 16.01
C PRO A 33 15.20 -5.10 15.17
N VAL A 34 16.50 -4.77 15.01
CA VAL A 34 16.98 -3.71 14.14
C VAL A 34 17.94 -4.29 13.11
N VAL A 35 17.73 -4.00 11.84
CA VAL A 35 18.57 -4.42 10.71
C VAL A 35 18.92 -3.16 9.91
N ASP A 36 20.04 -2.53 10.23
CA ASP A 36 20.53 -1.33 9.53
C ASP A 36 21.44 -1.69 8.34
N ALA A 37 20.86 -2.32 7.30
CA ALA A 37 21.62 -2.70 6.11
C ALA A 37 22.05 -1.51 5.25
N ALA A 38 21.40 -0.36 5.38
CA ALA A 38 21.79 0.88 4.70
C ALA A 38 22.81 1.72 5.48
N ASN A 39 23.10 1.36 6.73
CA ASN A 39 24.06 2.04 7.63
C ASN A 39 23.73 3.54 7.78
N VAL A 40 22.48 3.84 8.12
CA VAL A 40 21.96 5.21 8.30
C VAL A 40 21.54 5.51 9.73
N ILE A 41 21.57 4.53 10.62
CA ILE A 41 21.30 4.68 12.06
C ILE A 41 22.65 4.76 12.77
N ASP A 42 22.83 5.73 13.64
CA ASP A 42 24.06 5.78 14.45
C ASP A 42 24.07 4.64 15.50
N ASP A 43 25.28 4.15 15.83
CA ASP A 43 25.47 2.97 16.69
C ASP A 43 24.76 3.10 18.05
N ALA A 44 24.73 4.31 18.63
CA ALA A 44 24.11 4.55 19.93
C ALA A 44 22.58 4.43 19.86
N THR A 45 21.99 4.99 18.79
CA THR A 45 20.56 4.89 18.52
C THR A 45 20.17 3.47 18.15
N GLU A 46 20.96 2.76 17.33
CA GLU A 46 20.70 1.35 16.99
C GLU A 46 20.69 0.46 18.25
N ALA A 47 21.68 0.60 19.12
CA ALA A 47 21.75 -0.14 20.39
C ALA A 47 20.56 0.18 21.30
N ALA A 48 20.14 1.45 21.40
CA ALA A 48 19.00 1.88 22.19
C ALA A 48 17.67 1.33 21.63
N LEU A 49 17.49 1.38 20.30
CA LEU A 49 16.32 0.81 19.63
C LEU A 49 16.26 -0.70 19.79
N THR A 50 17.37 -1.41 19.64
CA THR A 50 17.46 -2.85 19.85
C THR A 50 16.99 -3.22 21.25
N GLN A 51 17.54 -2.58 22.29
CA GLN A 51 17.12 -2.83 23.67
C GLN A 51 15.65 -2.52 23.92
N LYS A 52 15.13 -1.44 23.33
CA LYS A 52 13.74 -1.02 23.47
C LYS A 52 12.78 -2.02 22.81
N LEU A 53 13.10 -2.47 21.61
CA LEU A 53 12.28 -3.42 20.85
C LEU A 53 12.31 -4.82 21.45
N ASP A 54 13.45 -5.28 21.92
CA ASP A 54 13.57 -6.54 22.68
C ASP A 54 12.70 -6.51 23.96
N ALA A 55 12.78 -5.40 24.71
CA ALA A 55 11.96 -5.24 25.90
C ALA A 55 10.47 -5.14 25.57
N PHE A 56 10.10 -4.51 24.45
CA PHE A 56 8.72 -4.46 23.96
C PHE A 56 8.21 -5.86 23.59
N GLU A 57 8.95 -6.65 22.82
CA GLU A 57 8.59 -8.01 22.43
C GLU A 57 8.40 -8.91 23.65
N GLN A 58 9.30 -8.82 24.65
CA GLN A 58 9.18 -9.59 25.89
C GLN A 58 7.90 -9.29 26.69
N ARG A 59 7.43 -8.03 26.68
CA ARG A 59 6.24 -7.61 27.41
C ARG A 59 4.95 -7.87 26.66
N SER A 60 4.94 -7.60 25.35
CA SER A 60 3.73 -7.60 24.53
C SER A 60 3.51 -8.88 23.73
N GLN A 61 4.57 -9.69 23.58
CA GLN A 61 4.63 -10.84 22.69
C GLN A 61 4.37 -10.49 21.20
N ARG A 62 4.47 -9.20 20.84
CA ARG A 62 4.34 -8.67 19.48
C ARG A 62 5.71 -8.38 18.92
N GLN A 63 5.88 -8.59 17.62
CA GLN A 63 7.15 -8.38 16.94
C GLN A 63 7.15 -7.05 16.18
N PHE A 64 8.01 -6.15 16.59
CA PHE A 64 8.26 -4.92 15.85
C PHE A 64 9.72 -4.86 15.40
N VAL A 65 9.93 -4.75 14.10
CA VAL A 65 11.26 -4.74 13.47
C VAL A 65 11.47 -3.44 12.70
N ILE A 66 12.66 -2.89 12.81
CA ILE A 66 13.15 -1.76 12.03
C ILE A 66 14.13 -2.29 11.00
N ALA A 67 13.93 -1.95 9.72
CA ALA A 67 14.80 -2.33 8.62
C ALA A 67 15.18 -1.11 7.79
N THR A 68 16.46 -0.89 7.58
CA THR A 68 16.94 0.03 6.56
C THR A 68 17.55 -0.76 5.40
N ILE A 69 17.18 -0.42 4.18
CA ILE A 69 17.54 -1.17 2.97
C ILE A 69 18.22 -0.23 1.98
N PRO A 70 19.46 -0.54 1.52
CA PRO A 70 20.18 0.33 0.60
C PRO A 70 19.58 0.36 -0.80
N ASP A 71 18.91 -0.71 -1.23
CA ASP A 71 18.36 -0.86 -2.58
C ASP A 71 17.10 -1.73 -2.56
N LEU A 72 16.02 -1.22 -3.09
CA LEU A 72 14.75 -1.95 -3.26
C LEU A 72 14.77 -2.90 -4.47
N GLN A 73 15.88 -3.03 -5.19
CA GLN A 73 16.07 -3.94 -6.33
C GLN A 73 15.03 -3.72 -7.45
N GLY A 74 14.56 -2.45 -7.59
CA GLY A 74 13.53 -2.08 -8.56
C GLY A 74 12.09 -2.43 -8.19
N TYR A 75 11.85 -2.95 -7.01
CA TYR A 75 10.51 -3.22 -6.49
C TYR A 75 9.89 -1.95 -5.87
N ASP A 76 8.56 -1.88 -5.86
CA ASP A 76 7.87 -0.91 -5.02
C ASP A 76 8.08 -1.25 -3.55
N ILE A 77 8.16 -0.22 -2.69
CA ILE A 77 8.45 -0.42 -1.26
C ILE A 77 7.37 -1.23 -0.54
N ALA A 78 6.11 -1.16 -1.00
CA ALA A 78 5.03 -1.95 -0.41
C ALA A 78 5.19 -3.44 -0.77
N ASP A 79 5.51 -3.76 -2.02
CA ASP A 79 5.78 -5.15 -2.43
C ASP A 79 7.04 -5.69 -1.74
N TYR A 80 8.10 -4.86 -1.64
CA TYR A 80 9.31 -5.23 -0.92
C TYR A 80 9.04 -5.50 0.56
N GLY A 81 8.36 -4.60 1.27
CA GLY A 81 8.05 -4.73 2.70
C GLY A 81 7.18 -5.94 3.01
N TYR A 82 6.15 -6.16 2.22
CA TYR A 82 5.29 -7.35 2.31
C TYR A 82 6.10 -8.66 2.19
N ARG A 83 6.95 -8.75 1.17
CA ARG A 83 7.79 -9.95 0.95
C ARG A 83 8.85 -10.11 2.03
N LEU A 84 9.45 -9.01 2.49
CA LEU A 84 10.43 -9.00 3.57
C LEU A 84 9.83 -9.54 4.87
N GLY A 85 8.64 -9.07 5.25
CA GLY A 85 7.95 -9.53 6.43
C GLY A 85 7.66 -11.03 6.42
N ARG A 86 7.27 -11.52 5.26
CA ARG A 86 7.06 -12.98 5.05
C ARG A 86 8.35 -13.76 5.05
N ALA A 87 9.41 -13.26 4.41
CA ALA A 87 10.72 -13.92 4.37
C ALA A 87 11.34 -14.03 5.77
N TRP A 88 11.12 -13.01 6.60
CA TRP A 88 11.58 -13.01 7.99
C TRP A 88 10.64 -13.76 8.96
N GLY A 89 9.46 -14.17 8.50
CA GLY A 89 8.47 -14.87 9.33
C GLY A 89 8.00 -14.04 10.52
N LEU A 90 7.83 -12.71 10.32
CA LEU A 90 7.47 -11.81 11.41
C LEU A 90 6.03 -11.99 11.87
N GLY A 91 5.85 -11.84 13.18
CA GLY A 91 4.56 -12.04 13.83
C GLY A 91 4.24 -13.51 14.10
N ASP A 92 3.28 -13.72 14.96
CA ASP A 92 2.74 -15.05 15.24
C ASP A 92 1.80 -15.52 14.12
N ALA A 93 1.84 -16.79 13.77
CA ALA A 93 1.04 -17.36 12.67
C ALA A 93 -0.48 -17.30 12.94
N GLU A 94 -0.89 -17.30 14.20
CA GLU A 94 -2.30 -17.24 14.60
C GLU A 94 -2.76 -15.79 14.77
N ASN A 95 -1.91 -14.94 15.38
CA ASN A 95 -2.24 -13.56 15.72
C ASN A 95 -1.91 -12.56 14.62
N ASN A 96 -0.93 -12.85 13.75
CA ASN A 96 -0.46 -11.96 12.68
C ASN A 96 -0.07 -10.56 13.19
N ASP A 97 0.68 -10.51 14.30
CA ASP A 97 0.95 -9.33 15.12
C ASP A 97 2.36 -8.75 14.91
N GLY A 98 2.88 -8.86 13.69
CA GLY A 98 4.15 -8.30 13.26
C GLY A 98 4.04 -6.90 12.67
N ILE A 99 5.05 -6.06 12.90
CA ILE A 99 5.20 -4.73 12.30
C ILE A 99 6.62 -4.57 11.75
N ILE A 100 6.73 -3.91 10.59
CA ILE A 100 8.03 -3.47 10.04
C ILE A 100 7.99 -1.97 9.79
N LEU A 101 8.97 -1.25 10.34
CA LEU A 101 9.32 0.08 9.86
C LEU A 101 10.46 -0.07 8.85
N LEU A 102 10.15 0.10 7.57
CA LEU A 102 11.07 -0.06 6.45
C LEU A 102 11.50 1.32 5.92
N VAL A 103 12.80 1.53 5.78
CA VAL A 103 13.37 2.77 5.23
C VAL A 103 14.34 2.41 4.10
N ALA A 104 14.13 2.99 2.93
CA ALA A 104 14.99 2.87 1.76
C ALA A 104 15.57 4.28 1.42
N PRO A 105 16.75 4.62 1.96
CA PRO A 105 17.26 5.99 1.87
C PRO A 105 17.67 6.40 0.46
N ASN A 106 18.14 5.48 -0.37
CA ASN A 106 18.55 5.79 -1.74
C ASN A 106 17.35 6.15 -2.63
N GLU A 107 16.22 5.46 -2.47
CA GLU A 107 14.97 5.74 -3.16
C GLU A 107 14.14 6.83 -2.47
N LYS A 108 14.59 7.29 -1.29
CA LYS A 108 13.83 8.22 -0.43
C LYS A 108 12.42 7.73 -0.15
N ARG A 109 12.29 6.48 0.22
CA ARG A 109 11.03 5.83 0.49
C ARG A 109 11.04 5.21 1.89
N MET A 110 9.90 5.27 2.53
CA MET A 110 9.67 4.62 3.83
C MET A 110 8.29 4.01 3.87
N ARG A 111 8.13 2.97 4.67
CA ARG A 111 6.88 2.25 4.84
C ARG A 111 6.75 1.70 6.25
N ILE A 112 5.56 1.74 6.77
CA ILE A 112 5.16 0.95 7.93
C ILE A 112 4.29 -0.16 7.40
N GLU A 113 4.74 -1.40 7.53
CA GLU A 113 4.00 -2.60 7.18
C GLU A 113 3.37 -3.16 8.45
N VAL A 114 2.07 -3.43 8.42
CA VAL A 114 1.30 -3.86 9.59
C VAL A 114 0.70 -5.23 9.32
N GLY A 115 0.90 -6.17 10.25
CA GLY A 115 0.25 -7.48 10.19
C GLY A 115 -1.25 -7.38 10.48
N TYR A 116 -2.03 -8.29 9.92
CA TYR A 116 -3.51 -8.28 10.02
C TYR A 116 -4.05 -8.14 11.43
N GLY A 117 -3.39 -8.77 12.43
CA GLY A 117 -3.83 -8.71 13.83
C GLY A 117 -3.69 -7.35 14.48
N LEU A 118 -2.94 -6.44 13.85
CA LEU A 118 -2.67 -5.10 14.38
C LEU A 118 -3.34 -3.98 13.57
N GLU A 119 -4.02 -4.27 12.46
CA GLU A 119 -4.71 -3.25 11.63
C GLU A 119 -5.77 -2.48 12.42
N GLY A 120 -6.43 -3.12 13.41
CA GLY A 120 -7.37 -2.45 14.30
C GLY A 120 -6.73 -1.50 15.32
N VAL A 121 -5.41 -1.64 15.57
CA VAL A 121 -4.64 -0.82 16.51
C VAL A 121 -3.82 0.23 15.78
N ILE A 122 -3.22 -0.14 14.66
CA ILE A 122 -2.46 0.74 13.75
C ILE A 122 -3.05 0.60 12.34
N PRO A 123 -4.17 1.26 12.06
CA PRO A 123 -4.74 1.31 10.71
C PRO A 123 -3.88 2.15 9.78
N ASP A 124 -4.16 2.09 8.48
CA ASP A 124 -3.42 2.79 7.44
C ASP A 124 -3.34 4.31 7.67
N GLY A 125 -4.40 4.91 8.22
CA GLY A 125 -4.44 6.34 8.55
C GLY A 125 -3.41 6.72 9.59
N LEU A 126 -3.29 5.93 10.66
CA LEU A 126 -2.33 6.17 11.73
C LEU A 126 -0.89 5.87 11.28
N ALA A 127 -0.70 4.79 10.51
CA ALA A 127 0.59 4.50 9.89
C ALA A 127 1.05 5.64 8.97
N PHE A 128 0.12 6.23 8.19
CA PHE A 128 0.40 7.38 7.35
C PHE A 128 0.80 8.62 8.16
N GLU A 129 0.12 8.89 9.28
CA GLU A 129 0.46 10.01 10.16
C GLU A 129 1.89 9.86 10.72
N TYR A 130 2.30 8.66 11.09
CA TYR A 130 3.67 8.39 11.56
C TYR A 130 4.70 8.60 10.43
N ILE A 131 4.39 8.16 9.22
CA ILE A 131 5.20 8.41 8.01
C ILE A 131 5.36 9.92 7.78
N GLU A 132 4.26 10.71 7.84
CA GLU A 132 4.33 12.16 7.65
C GLU A 132 5.20 12.83 8.72
N ALA A 133 5.12 12.36 9.96
CA ALA A 133 5.92 12.90 11.06
C ALA A 133 7.43 12.61 10.94
N MET A 134 7.84 11.57 10.21
CA MET A 134 9.24 11.25 9.95
C MET A 134 9.87 12.15 8.89
N LYS A 135 9.08 12.68 7.95
CA LYS A 135 9.59 13.44 6.78
C LYS A 135 10.48 14.63 7.13
N PRO A 136 10.18 15.48 8.12
CA PRO A 136 11.05 16.59 8.49
C PRO A 136 12.47 16.12 8.87
N TYR A 137 12.57 15.09 9.70
CA TYR A 137 13.83 14.50 10.12
C TYR A 137 14.66 14.01 8.93
N PHE A 138 14.02 13.25 8.04
CA PHE A 138 14.70 12.66 6.89
C PHE A 138 15.15 13.71 5.84
N ARG A 139 14.41 14.81 5.71
CA ARG A 139 14.82 15.95 4.88
C ARG A 139 16.05 16.66 5.40
N GLU A 140 16.24 16.64 6.73
CA GLU A 140 17.41 17.19 7.41
C GLU A 140 18.57 16.18 7.49
N GLY A 141 18.34 14.93 7.04
CA GLY A 141 19.33 13.84 7.10
C GLY A 141 19.39 13.13 8.45
N ASP A 142 18.51 13.47 9.39
CA ASP A 142 18.40 12.84 10.71
C ASP A 142 17.56 11.57 10.64
N TYR A 143 18.14 10.51 10.05
CA TYR A 143 17.46 9.20 9.97
C TYR A 143 17.27 8.59 11.36
N SER A 144 18.30 8.66 12.21
CA SER A 144 18.24 8.12 13.57
C SER A 144 17.13 8.73 14.38
N GLY A 145 17.00 10.06 14.40
CA GLY A 145 15.96 10.76 15.14
C GLY A 145 14.56 10.45 14.62
N GLY A 146 14.39 10.44 13.29
CA GLY A 146 13.10 10.12 12.66
C GLY A 146 12.64 8.69 12.93
N ILE A 147 13.54 7.72 12.84
CA ILE A 147 13.27 6.30 13.13
C ILE A 147 12.94 6.11 14.61
N ALA A 148 13.73 6.70 15.51
CA ALA A 148 13.50 6.60 16.96
C ALA A 148 12.15 7.21 17.35
N MET A 149 11.81 8.39 16.83
CA MET A 149 10.52 9.04 17.06
C MET A 149 9.35 8.15 16.59
N ALA A 150 9.45 7.57 15.39
CA ALA A 150 8.39 6.69 14.87
C ALA A 150 8.27 5.40 15.70
N ALA A 151 9.41 4.80 16.08
CA ALA A 151 9.42 3.62 16.95
C ALA A 151 8.71 3.89 18.29
N ASP A 152 8.98 5.05 18.90
CA ASP A 152 8.33 5.43 20.15
C ASP A 152 6.81 5.60 19.99
N ARG A 153 6.37 6.22 18.93
CA ARG A 153 4.93 6.39 18.65
C ARG A 153 4.23 5.06 18.42
N ILE A 154 4.84 4.17 17.64
CA ILE A 154 4.31 2.83 17.36
C ILE A 154 4.21 2.02 18.67
N ILE A 155 5.27 1.96 19.47
CA ILE A 155 5.28 1.24 20.73
C ILE A 155 4.21 1.80 21.68
N ASN A 156 4.16 3.13 21.85
CA ASN A 156 3.17 3.77 22.71
C ASN A 156 1.74 3.40 22.29
N GLN A 157 1.44 3.42 20.99
CA GLN A 157 0.12 3.04 20.48
C GLN A 157 -0.22 1.56 20.79
N LEU A 158 0.76 0.67 20.62
CA LEU A 158 0.59 -0.77 20.87
C LEU A 158 0.46 -1.11 22.37
N GLU A 159 0.94 -0.24 23.26
CA GLU A 159 0.86 -0.39 24.72
C GLU A 159 -0.39 0.30 25.31
N LEU A 160 -1.15 1.07 24.54
CA LEU A 160 -2.41 1.66 25.01
C LEU A 160 -3.44 0.58 25.37
N PRO A 161 -4.32 0.85 26.35
CA PRO A 161 -5.51 0.05 26.56
C PRO A 161 -6.33 -0.10 25.27
N PRO A 162 -6.96 -1.26 24.99
CA PRO A 162 -7.63 -1.51 23.71
C PRO A 162 -8.68 -0.45 23.32
N GLU A 163 -9.41 0.09 24.28
CA GLU A 163 -10.41 1.12 24.05
C GLU A 163 -9.78 2.44 23.62
N GLU A 164 -8.67 2.84 24.24
CA GLU A 164 -7.94 4.07 23.91
C GLU A 164 -7.24 3.91 22.56
N ALA A 165 -6.60 2.78 22.31
CA ALA A 165 -5.97 2.47 21.03
C ALA A 165 -6.96 2.54 19.87
N ALA A 166 -8.17 1.99 20.04
CA ALA A 166 -9.23 2.04 19.04
C ALA A 166 -9.74 3.47 18.77
N GLN A 167 -9.82 4.32 19.81
CA GLN A 167 -10.22 5.71 19.64
C GLN A 167 -9.19 6.51 18.85
N VAL A 168 -7.89 6.36 19.16
CA VAL A 168 -6.80 7.01 18.42
C VAL A 168 -6.79 6.54 16.96
N ALA A 169 -6.93 5.24 16.73
CA ALA A 169 -7.01 4.65 15.40
C ALA A 169 -8.18 5.22 14.59
N ALA A 170 -9.38 5.28 15.18
CA ALA A 170 -10.56 5.83 14.52
C ALA A 170 -10.43 7.33 14.19
N GLN A 171 -9.78 8.11 15.05
CA GLN A 171 -9.52 9.52 14.78
C GLN A 171 -8.55 9.72 13.60
N ALA A 172 -7.49 8.92 13.51
CA ALA A 172 -6.54 8.98 12.42
C ALA A 172 -7.18 8.61 11.07
N GLU A 173 -8.05 7.60 11.03
CA GLU A 173 -8.80 7.25 9.83
C GLU A 173 -9.74 8.37 9.38
N GLN A 174 -10.48 8.98 10.30
CA GLN A 174 -11.36 10.11 10.01
C GLN A 174 -10.59 11.33 9.50
N ALA A 175 -9.42 11.62 10.09
CA ALA A 175 -8.55 12.71 9.63
C ALA A 175 -8.08 12.46 8.18
N ARG A 176 -7.68 11.23 7.85
CA ARG A 176 -7.26 10.85 6.49
C ARG A 176 -8.41 10.98 5.48
N GLU A 177 -9.61 10.52 5.84
CA GLU A 177 -10.79 10.67 4.97
C GLU A 177 -11.14 12.15 4.72
N SER A 178 -10.98 13.01 5.72
CA SER A 178 -11.26 14.45 5.60
C SER A 178 -10.19 15.19 4.79
N ASP A 179 -8.93 14.77 4.86
CA ASP A 179 -7.80 15.36 4.12
C ASP A 179 -7.76 14.89 2.64
N GLY A 180 -8.52 13.87 2.31
CA GLY A 180 -8.63 13.24 0.98
C GLY A 180 -9.17 14.12 -0.14
N GLY A 181 -9.18 15.46 0.06
CA GLY A 181 -9.40 16.46 -0.97
C GLY A 181 -10.88 16.68 -1.29
N PHE A 182 -11.20 17.91 -1.63
CA PHE A 182 -12.46 18.34 -2.22
C PHE A 182 -12.98 17.26 -3.17
N PRO A 183 -14.23 16.78 -2.98
CA PRO A 183 -14.71 15.68 -3.81
C PRO A 183 -14.80 16.19 -5.26
N PHE A 184 -13.77 15.86 -6.07
CA PHE A 184 -13.80 16.17 -7.52
C PHE A 184 -15.09 15.70 -8.16
N GLY A 185 -15.68 14.61 -7.64
CA GLY A 185 -17.02 14.16 -8.00
C GLY A 185 -18.11 15.20 -7.74
N ALA A 186 -18.05 15.96 -6.64
CA ALA A 186 -19.01 17.03 -6.37
C ALA A 186 -18.82 18.19 -7.34
N LEU A 187 -17.59 18.56 -7.70
CA LEU A 187 -17.34 19.59 -8.71
C LEU A 187 -17.83 19.15 -10.10
N ILE A 188 -17.62 17.90 -10.47
CA ILE A 188 -18.16 17.33 -11.72
C ILE A 188 -19.69 17.34 -11.67
N TRP A 189 -20.30 16.95 -10.54
CA TRP A 189 -21.75 16.99 -10.35
C TRP A 189 -22.31 18.41 -10.38
N ILE A 190 -21.67 19.37 -9.73
CA ILE A 190 -22.04 20.80 -9.76
C ILE A 190 -21.89 21.36 -11.17
N GLY A 191 -20.78 21.02 -11.86
CA GLY A 191 -20.56 21.39 -13.27
C GLY A 191 -21.62 20.78 -14.19
N PHE A 192 -21.98 19.53 -14.02
CA PHE A 192 -23.04 18.87 -14.78
C PHE A 192 -24.41 19.50 -14.51
N MET A 193 -24.75 19.74 -13.24
CA MET A 193 -25.99 20.46 -12.86
C MET A 193 -26.02 21.87 -13.45
N PHE A 194 -24.91 22.60 -13.39
CA PHE A 194 -24.82 23.94 -14.00
C PHE A 194 -25.02 23.86 -15.51
N PHE A 195 -24.37 22.92 -16.18
CA PHE A 195 -24.50 22.72 -17.62
C PHE A 195 -25.92 22.27 -18.02
N ALA A 196 -26.53 21.37 -17.25
CA ALA A 196 -27.85 20.84 -17.55
C ALA A 196 -29.00 21.81 -17.26
N PHE A 197 -28.88 22.66 -16.24
CA PHE A 197 -29.95 23.54 -15.81
C PHE A 197 -29.74 25.03 -16.12
N VAL A 198 -28.52 25.54 -16.02
CA VAL A 198 -28.23 26.97 -16.20
C VAL A 198 -28.01 27.32 -17.67
N LEU A 199 -27.30 26.49 -18.44
CA LEU A 199 -27.10 26.76 -19.87
C LEU A 199 -28.38 26.82 -20.69
N PRO A 200 -29.37 25.90 -20.51
CA PRO A 200 -30.65 26.01 -21.21
C PRO A 200 -31.48 27.23 -20.81
N MET A 201 -31.28 27.72 -19.56
CA MET A 201 -31.97 28.91 -19.06
C MET A 201 -31.42 30.21 -19.67
N LEU A 202 -30.11 30.27 -19.90
CA LEU A 202 -29.46 31.40 -20.59
C LEU A 202 -29.74 31.41 -22.10
N GLY A 203 -30.02 30.27 -22.71
CA GLY A 203 -30.34 30.12 -24.13
C GLY A 203 -31.75 30.54 -24.56
N ARG A 204 -32.62 30.97 -23.61
CA ARG A 204 -34.03 31.30 -23.88
C ARG A 204 -34.32 32.67 -24.52
N GLY A 205 -33.33 33.31 -25.13
CA GLY A 205 -33.48 34.58 -25.83
C GLY A 205 -33.34 34.41 -27.34
N ARG A 206 -34.44 34.11 -28.03
CA ARG A 206 -34.80 34.31 -29.44
C ARG A 206 -35.42 33.07 -30.08
N ARG A 207 -36.67 32.79 -29.77
CA ARG A 207 -37.49 31.91 -30.63
C ARG A 207 -37.90 32.69 -31.87
N ARG A 208 -37.18 32.46 -32.99
CA ARG A 208 -37.76 32.60 -34.34
C ARG A 208 -38.59 31.35 -34.60
N ARG A 209 -39.90 31.57 -34.81
CA ARG A 209 -40.83 30.55 -35.30
C ARG A 209 -40.28 29.96 -36.59
N TYR A 210 -39.86 28.72 -36.60
CA TYR A 210 -39.77 27.91 -37.79
C TYR A 210 -40.70 26.71 -37.63
N ARG A 211 -41.71 26.68 -38.46
CA ARG A 211 -42.70 25.62 -38.56
C ARG A 211 -42.13 24.58 -39.53
N GLY A 212 -41.83 23.40 -39.09
CA GLY A 212 -41.36 22.30 -39.91
C GLY A 212 -41.45 21.00 -39.15
N ASP A 213 -42.29 20.15 -39.65
CA ASP A 213 -42.59 18.80 -39.19
C ASP A 213 -41.33 17.93 -39.11
N GLY A 214 -41.31 17.05 -38.13
CA GLY A 214 -40.83 15.69 -38.35
C GLY A 214 -39.66 15.21 -37.60
N VAL A 215 -39.80 14.05 -37.12
CA VAL A 215 -38.87 12.90 -36.95
C VAL A 215 -37.51 13.08 -36.19
N GLY A 216 -37.01 14.31 -36.04
CA GLY A 216 -35.69 14.52 -35.38
C GLY A 216 -35.68 14.43 -33.83
N ASP A 217 -36.82 14.63 -33.17
CA ASP A 217 -36.91 14.69 -31.72
C ASP A 217 -36.95 13.29 -31.05
N ALA A 218 -37.37 12.27 -31.80
CA ALA A 218 -37.46 10.92 -31.29
C ALA A 218 -36.10 10.21 -31.22
N LEU A 219 -35.19 10.52 -32.16
CA LEU A 219 -33.86 9.90 -32.23
C LEU A 219 -32.89 10.44 -31.15
N GLY A 220 -33.02 11.71 -30.78
CA GLY A 220 -32.22 12.31 -29.70
C GLY A 220 -32.54 11.74 -28.32
N THR A 221 -33.82 11.45 -28.08
CA THR A 221 -34.26 10.90 -26.80
C THR A 221 -33.86 9.42 -26.65
N ILE A 222 -33.90 8.66 -27.74
CA ILE A 222 -33.51 7.23 -27.75
C ILE A 222 -32.00 7.09 -27.56
N ALA A 223 -31.19 7.97 -28.16
CA ALA A 223 -29.73 7.95 -28.00
C ALA A 223 -29.30 8.28 -26.56
N LEU A 224 -29.96 9.25 -25.90
CA LEU A 224 -29.68 9.60 -24.50
C LEU A 224 -30.09 8.50 -23.53
N TRP A 225 -31.22 7.81 -23.79
CA TRP A 225 -31.64 6.68 -22.96
C TRP A 225 -30.75 5.46 -23.18
N GLY A 226 -30.27 5.21 -24.39
CA GLY A 226 -29.33 4.13 -24.69
C GLY A 226 -27.98 4.28 -24.00
N VAL A 227 -27.47 5.50 -23.90
CA VAL A 227 -26.22 5.78 -23.16
C VAL A 227 -26.46 5.70 -21.64
N ALA A 228 -27.58 6.19 -21.14
CA ALA A 228 -27.90 6.13 -19.72
C ALA A 228 -28.08 4.69 -19.22
N SER A 229 -28.70 3.82 -20.04
CA SER A 229 -28.88 2.40 -19.69
C SER A 229 -27.57 1.60 -19.77
N SER A 230 -26.64 1.95 -20.68
CA SER A 230 -25.34 1.28 -20.75
C SER A 230 -24.38 1.68 -19.60
N LEU A 231 -24.65 2.78 -18.89
CA LEU A 231 -23.89 3.20 -17.72
C LEU A 231 -24.50 2.65 -16.39
N SER A 232 -25.72 2.10 -16.42
CA SER A 232 -26.37 1.54 -15.23
C SER A 232 -26.20 0.02 -15.09
N ASP A 233 -25.71 -0.67 -16.12
CA ASP A 233 -25.43 -2.11 -16.10
C ASP A 233 -23.98 -2.44 -15.71
N ASN A 234 -23.38 -1.69 -14.78
CA ASN A 234 -22.25 -2.18 -14.02
C ASN A 234 -22.75 -2.90 -12.79
N ASP A 235 -23.22 -4.10 -13.03
CA ASP A 235 -23.40 -5.16 -12.06
C ASP A 235 -22.03 -5.52 -11.48
N TRP A 236 -21.68 -4.88 -10.35
CA TRP A 236 -20.53 -5.25 -9.55
C TRP A 236 -20.91 -6.45 -8.67
N GLY A 237 -21.19 -7.54 -9.36
CA GLY A 237 -21.35 -8.85 -8.77
C GLY A 237 -19.98 -9.42 -8.43
N GLY A 238 -19.78 -9.71 -7.15
CA GLY A 238 -18.60 -10.34 -6.61
C GLY A 238 -18.28 -11.66 -7.31
N GLY A 239 -17.08 -11.74 -7.89
CA GLY A 239 -16.47 -12.95 -8.39
C GLY A 239 -15.23 -13.27 -7.55
N GLY A 240 -15.39 -14.10 -6.52
CA GLY A 240 -14.32 -14.72 -5.81
C GLY A 240 -13.53 -15.63 -6.75
N GLY A 241 -12.35 -15.20 -7.19
CA GLY A 241 -11.37 -16.00 -7.88
C GLY A 241 -10.35 -16.52 -6.88
N GLY A 242 -10.60 -17.72 -6.36
CA GLY A 242 -9.62 -18.45 -5.57
C GLY A 242 -8.46 -18.87 -6.46
N PHE A 243 -7.28 -18.32 -6.22
CA PHE A 243 -6.03 -18.89 -6.73
C PHE A 243 -5.55 -19.94 -5.75
N GLY A 244 -5.80 -21.19 -6.13
CA GLY A 244 -5.33 -22.39 -5.44
C GLY A 244 -3.80 -22.43 -5.39
N GLY A 245 -3.29 -22.72 -4.19
CA GLY A 245 -1.90 -22.80 -3.86
C GLY A 245 -1.16 -23.90 -4.60
N GLY A 246 0.04 -23.55 -5.05
CA GLY A 246 1.10 -24.50 -5.34
C GLY A 246 1.95 -24.63 -4.08
N GLY A 247 1.79 -25.74 -3.37
CA GLY A 247 2.63 -26.08 -2.23
C GLY A 247 4.05 -26.40 -2.69
N GLY A 248 5.01 -25.58 -2.30
CA GLY A 248 6.41 -25.88 -2.24
C GLY A 248 6.80 -26.11 -0.79
N ALA A 249 7.02 -27.35 -0.42
CA ALA A 249 7.50 -27.71 0.90
C ALA A 249 8.94 -27.22 1.09
N PHE A 250 9.13 -26.18 1.87
CA PHE A 250 10.39 -25.86 2.52
C PHE A 250 10.24 -26.10 4.02
N SER A 251 10.63 -27.30 4.43
CA SER A 251 10.78 -27.65 5.83
C SER A 251 12.04 -27.00 6.37
N GLY A 252 11.91 -26.14 7.37
CA GLY A 252 13.02 -25.75 8.21
C GLY A 252 13.15 -24.29 8.57
N PHE A 253 12.09 -23.66 9.05
CA PHE A 253 12.21 -22.45 9.84
C PHE A 253 11.07 -22.41 10.89
N SER A 254 11.43 -22.58 12.13
CA SER A 254 10.53 -22.36 13.26
C SER A 254 10.50 -20.87 13.60
N GLY A 255 10.00 -20.07 12.63
CA GLY A 255 9.56 -18.71 12.87
C GLY A 255 8.05 -18.72 12.80
N GLY A 256 7.36 -18.11 13.76
CA GLY A 256 5.93 -17.94 13.74
C GLY A 256 5.60 -17.12 12.49
N GLY A 257 5.13 -17.76 11.41
CA GLY A 257 4.89 -17.13 10.12
C GLY A 257 3.63 -16.28 10.12
N GLY A 258 3.68 -15.08 10.66
CA GLY A 258 2.59 -14.11 10.57
C GLY A 258 2.26 -13.76 9.12
N SER A 259 1.01 -13.45 8.84
CA SER A 259 0.56 -13.04 7.51
C SER A 259 0.44 -11.52 7.45
N PHE A 260 1.12 -10.93 6.48
CA PHE A 260 0.97 -9.53 6.13
C PHE A 260 -0.02 -9.41 4.97
N GLY A 261 -0.96 -8.46 5.06
CA GLY A 261 -2.00 -8.25 4.05
C GLY A 261 -1.80 -7.04 3.16
N GLY A 262 -0.66 -6.36 3.36
CA GLY A 262 -0.41 -5.08 2.70
C GLY A 262 -1.03 -3.89 3.44
N GLY A 263 -1.52 -4.08 4.68
CA GLY A 263 -1.89 -2.99 5.57
C GLY A 263 -0.69 -2.11 5.92
N GLY A 264 -0.96 -0.85 6.28
CA GLY A 264 0.06 0.14 6.60
C GLY A 264 0.14 1.28 5.59
N ALA A 265 1.20 2.07 5.65
CA ALA A 265 1.34 3.24 4.79
C ALA A 265 2.75 3.38 4.23
N SER A 266 2.86 4.02 3.06
CA SER A 266 4.12 4.36 2.42
C SER A 266 4.25 5.86 2.21
N GLY A 267 5.45 6.37 2.22
CA GLY A 267 5.74 7.76 1.93
C GLY A 267 7.13 7.98 1.32
N GLY A 268 7.37 9.22 0.91
CA GLY A 268 8.67 9.69 0.43
C GLY A 268 8.94 11.08 0.99
N TRP A 269 10.22 11.50 1.01
CA TRP A 269 10.69 12.78 1.54
C TRP A 269 11.62 13.54 0.60
#